data_e936b0b5bdc6133431054fe77e85339f
#
_entry.id   e936b0b5bdc6133431054fe77e85339f
#
_cell.length_a   1.000
_cell.length_b   1.000
_cell.length_c   1.000
_cell.angle_alpha   90.00
_cell.angle_beta   90.00
_cell.angle_gamma   90.00
#
_symmetry.space_group_name_H-M   'P 1'
#
loop_
_entity.id
_entity.type
_entity.pdbx_description
1 polymer ?
#
loop_
_entity_poly.entity_id
_entity_poly.type
_entity_poly.pdbx_seq_one_letter_code
_entity_poly.pdbx_strand_id
1 'polypeptide(L)'
;MSIAHAVAHGAFGRACLYELDRPMVPHAHREGHLIFHVSGPVASVVIDGKTLPLTTRSATAISPWQPHYFAPIDRREPTLTLVLYIRPGWFVNASHTAFEILRFGRSTVEMSDHITRLVSETARLLADHGGCDGSFEDR
;
A
#
# COMPACT_ATOMS: atom_id res chain seq x y z
N MET A 1 -5.91 -6.02 -14.55
CA MET A 1 -5.82 -7.16 -13.63
C MET A 1 -4.85 -6.84 -12.50
N SER A 2 -5.18 -7.25 -11.30
CA SER A 2 -4.25 -7.11 -10.18
C SER A 2 -3.46 -8.39 -10.02
N ILE A 3 -2.14 -8.27 -10.00
CA ILE A 3 -1.25 -9.43 -9.85
C ILE A 3 -0.38 -9.19 -8.63
N ALA A 4 -0.45 -10.11 -7.66
CA ALA A 4 0.44 -10.11 -6.51
C ALA A 4 1.73 -10.84 -6.90
N HIS A 5 2.85 -10.12 -6.90
CA HIS A 5 4.15 -10.70 -7.25
C HIS A 5 4.86 -11.32 -6.06
N ALA A 6 4.68 -10.74 -4.89
CA ALA A 6 5.36 -11.19 -3.70
C ALA A 6 4.63 -10.72 -2.44
N VAL A 7 4.83 -11.46 -1.37
CA VAL A 7 4.31 -11.10 -0.06
C VAL A 7 5.31 -11.53 1.02
N ALA A 8 5.43 -10.71 2.05
CA ALA A 8 6.18 -11.03 3.25
C ALA A 8 5.36 -10.69 4.48
N HIS A 9 5.32 -11.60 5.44
CA HIS A 9 4.58 -11.43 6.69
C HIS A 9 5.53 -11.09 7.82
N GLY A 10 5.06 -10.28 8.74
CA GLY A 10 5.80 -9.92 9.93
C GLY A 10 4.85 -9.58 11.07
N ALA A 11 5.40 -9.22 12.21
CA ALA A 11 4.61 -8.84 13.38
C ALA A 11 3.73 -7.61 13.08
N PHE A 12 4.21 -6.70 12.23
CA PHE A 12 3.47 -5.48 11.86
C PHE A 12 2.24 -5.77 11.00
N GLY A 13 2.26 -6.85 10.23
CA GLY A 13 1.25 -7.21 9.25
C GLY A 13 1.88 -7.88 8.05
N ARG A 14 1.77 -7.27 6.87
CA ARG A 14 2.37 -7.84 5.66
C ARG A 14 2.76 -6.76 4.67
N ALA A 15 3.77 -7.07 3.88
CA ALA A 15 4.23 -6.24 2.77
C ALA A 15 3.95 -6.99 1.47
N CYS A 16 3.34 -6.31 0.51
CA CYS A 16 2.93 -6.92 -0.75
C CYS A 16 3.41 -6.10 -1.93
N LEU A 17 3.84 -6.79 -2.96
CA LEU A 17 4.23 -6.17 -4.22
C LEU A 17 3.14 -6.51 -5.23
N TYR A 18 2.41 -5.48 -5.69
CA TYR A 18 1.28 -5.64 -6.62
C TYR A 18 1.50 -4.91 -7.92
N GLU A 19 1.09 -5.55 -8.99
CA GLU A 19 0.95 -4.93 -10.30
C GLU A 19 -0.52 -4.62 -10.53
N LEU A 20 -0.86 -3.34 -10.72
CA LEU A 20 -2.24 -2.86 -10.80
C LEU A 20 -2.46 -2.11 -12.11
N ASP A 21 -3.44 -2.52 -12.90
CA ASP A 21 -3.74 -1.92 -14.20
C ASP A 21 -5.19 -1.50 -14.38
N ARG A 22 -6.05 -1.74 -13.38
CA ARG A 22 -7.48 -1.46 -13.48
C ARG A 22 -8.03 -0.82 -12.22
N PRO A 23 -9.11 -0.03 -12.35
CA PRO A 23 -9.80 0.48 -11.18
C PRO A 23 -10.34 -0.69 -10.36
N MET A 24 -10.29 -0.53 -9.07
CA MET A 24 -10.88 -1.48 -8.14
C MET A 24 -12.26 -1.00 -7.70
N VAL A 25 -13.10 -1.94 -7.27
CA VAL A 25 -14.34 -1.60 -6.60
C VAL A 25 -13.99 -0.94 -5.27
N PRO A 26 -14.69 0.14 -4.86
CA PRO A 26 -14.46 0.71 -3.55
C PRO A 26 -14.61 -0.32 -2.45
N HIS A 27 -13.68 -0.34 -1.52
CA HIS A 27 -13.64 -1.30 -0.43
C HIS A 27 -13.00 -0.69 0.81
N ALA A 28 -13.12 -1.38 1.93
CA ALA A 28 -12.50 -0.98 3.18
C ALA A 28 -11.97 -2.21 3.90
N HIS A 29 -10.88 -2.03 4.64
CA HIS A 29 -10.20 -3.12 5.35
C HIS A 29 -10.01 -2.76 6.81
N ARG A 30 -9.85 -3.79 7.62
CA ARG A 30 -9.53 -3.65 9.04
C ARG A 30 -8.12 -3.11 9.26
N GLU A 31 -7.18 -3.49 8.41
CA GLU A 31 -5.80 -3.02 8.52
C GLU A 31 -5.64 -1.62 7.93
N GLY A 32 -4.68 -0.86 8.46
CA GLY A 32 -4.23 0.34 7.79
C GLY A 32 -3.32 -0.02 6.61
N HIS A 33 -3.26 0.86 5.62
CA HIS A 33 -2.44 0.64 4.43
C HIS A 33 -1.53 1.81 4.17
N LEU A 34 -0.30 1.51 3.77
CA LEU A 34 0.59 2.48 3.13
C LEU A 34 0.83 1.97 1.73
N ILE A 35 0.56 2.80 0.72
CA ILE A 35 0.71 2.44 -0.68
C ILE A 35 1.78 3.31 -1.30
N PHE A 36 2.82 2.68 -1.86
CA PHE A 36 3.95 3.36 -2.49
C PHE A 36 4.01 2.98 -3.96
N HIS A 37 4.26 3.98 -4.81
CA HIS A 37 4.57 3.76 -6.21
C HIS A 37 6.00 3.24 -6.32
N VAL A 38 6.20 2.14 -7.03
CA VAL A 38 7.54 1.57 -7.27
C VAL A 38 8.00 1.87 -8.68
N SER A 39 7.20 1.52 -9.68
CA SER A 39 7.53 1.75 -11.09
C SER A 39 6.29 1.74 -11.96
N GLY A 40 6.45 2.12 -13.21
CA GLY A 40 5.36 2.21 -14.16
C GLY A 40 4.65 3.56 -14.09
N PRO A 41 3.49 3.68 -14.75
CA PRO A 41 2.75 4.94 -14.80
C PRO A 41 2.34 5.43 -13.43
N VAL A 42 2.26 6.75 -13.27
CA VAL A 42 1.65 7.34 -12.07
C VAL A 42 0.15 7.00 -12.05
N ALA A 43 -0.42 6.99 -10.87
CA ALA A 43 -1.82 6.62 -10.68
C ALA A 43 -2.45 7.50 -9.62
N SER A 44 -3.66 7.14 -9.22
CA SER A 44 -4.39 7.80 -8.15
C SER A 44 -4.97 6.76 -7.21
N VAL A 45 -5.21 7.17 -5.99
CA VAL A 45 -6.01 6.41 -5.02
C VAL A 45 -7.15 7.32 -4.59
N VAL A 46 -8.36 6.81 -4.64
CA VAL A 46 -9.53 7.56 -4.19
C VAL A 46 -9.85 7.12 -2.77
N ILE A 47 -9.86 8.08 -1.84
CA ILE A 47 -10.14 7.85 -0.43
C ILE A 47 -11.26 8.78 0.00
N ASP A 48 -12.34 8.22 0.50
CA ASP A 48 -13.52 8.99 0.91
C ASP A 48 -14.00 9.97 -0.17
N GLY A 49 -13.93 9.52 -1.43
CA GLY A 49 -14.34 10.33 -2.57
C GLY A 49 -13.31 11.35 -3.06
N LYS A 50 -12.16 11.45 -2.41
CA LYS A 50 -11.09 12.36 -2.82
C LYS A 50 -10.04 11.63 -3.62
N THR A 51 -9.68 12.16 -4.78
CA THR A 51 -8.63 11.61 -5.62
C THR A 51 -7.28 12.15 -5.18
N LEU A 52 -6.39 11.24 -4.79
CA LEU A 52 -5.06 11.58 -4.30
C LEU A 52 -3.99 10.99 -5.23
N PRO A 53 -2.88 11.71 -5.46
CA PRO A 53 -1.84 11.23 -6.37
C PRO A 53 -1.07 10.07 -5.75
N LEU A 54 -0.73 9.09 -6.59
CA LEU A 54 0.19 8.00 -6.25
C LEU A 54 1.34 8.06 -7.24
N THR A 55 2.45 8.66 -6.81
CA THR A 55 3.60 8.95 -7.65
C THR A 55 4.88 8.61 -6.90
N THR A 56 6.02 8.83 -7.56
CA THR A 56 7.33 8.65 -6.90
C THR A 56 7.56 9.65 -5.75
N ARG A 57 6.76 10.73 -5.69
CA ARG A 57 6.88 11.75 -4.66
C ARG A 57 5.77 11.75 -3.64
N SER A 58 4.68 11.05 -3.93
CA SER A 58 3.50 11.05 -3.05
C SER A 58 3.00 9.63 -2.87
N ALA A 59 3.08 9.13 -1.65
CA ALA A 59 2.48 7.88 -1.25
C ALA A 59 1.11 8.15 -0.60
N THR A 60 0.38 7.08 -0.33
CA THR A 60 -0.97 7.16 0.22
C THR A 60 -1.03 6.39 1.52
N ALA A 61 -1.69 6.98 2.52
CA ALA A 61 -1.96 6.34 3.81
C ALA A 61 -3.46 6.22 4.00
N ILE A 62 -3.92 5.00 4.22
CA ILE A 62 -5.34 4.68 4.37
C ILE A 62 -5.56 4.12 5.77
N SER A 63 -6.43 4.78 6.54
CA SER A 63 -6.76 4.33 7.89
C SER A 63 -7.68 3.12 7.83
N PRO A 64 -7.72 2.29 8.90
CA PRO A 64 -8.64 1.17 8.95
C PRO A 64 -10.08 1.59 8.66
N TRP A 65 -10.78 0.77 7.87
CA TRP A 65 -12.18 0.94 7.49
C TRP A 65 -12.48 2.18 6.65
N GLN A 66 -11.46 2.88 6.17
CA GLN A 66 -11.64 4.03 5.29
C GLN A 66 -11.90 3.53 3.87
N PRO A 67 -13.02 3.88 3.23
CA PRO A 67 -13.30 3.43 1.86
C PRO A 67 -12.31 3.99 0.87
N HIS A 68 -11.82 3.12 -0.01
CA HIS A 68 -10.80 3.51 -0.97
C HIS A 68 -10.79 2.58 -2.19
N TYR A 69 -10.17 3.05 -3.26
CA TYR A 69 -9.88 2.22 -4.42
C TYR A 69 -8.74 2.81 -5.25
N PHE A 70 -8.02 1.94 -5.95
CA PHE A 70 -6.97 2.31 -6.89
C PHE A 70 -7.60 2.77 -8.21
N ALA A 71 -7.08 3.85 -8.79
CA ALA A 71 -7.55 4.39 -10.07
C ALA A 71 -6.35 4.67 -10.99
N PRO A 72 -6.09 3.80 -11.97
CA PRO A 72 -4.98 4.04 -12.91
C PRO A 72 -5.31 5.21 -13.83
N ILE A 73 -4.28 5.99 -14.17
CA ILE A 73 -4.39 7.08 -15.14
C ILE A 73 -4.15 6.52 -16.55
N ASP A 74 -3.08 5.73 -16.71
CA ASP A 74 -2.76 5.08 -17.96
C ASP A 74 -2.94 3.57 -17.81
N ARG A 75 -3.86 3.01 -18.59
CA ARG A 75 -4.20 1.58 -18.52
C ARG A 75 -3.39 0.71 -19.48
N ARG A 76 -2.51 1.30 -20.28
CA ARG A 76 -1.69 0.55 -21.24
C ARG A 76 -0.58 -0.23 -20.54
N GLU A 77 -0.14 0.25 -19.40
CA GLU A 77 0.88 -0.38 -18.61
C GLU A 77 0.44 -0.47 -17.15
N PRO A 78 0.78 -1.57 -16.46
CA PRO A 78 0.46 -1.67 -15.04
C PRO A 78 1.37 -0.80 -14.19
N THR A 79 0.87 -0.37 -13.04
CA THR A 79 1.65 0.32 -12.02
C THR A 79 2.10 -0.71 -10.99
N LEU A 80 3.40 -0.76 -10.72
CA LEU A 80 3.93 -1.60 -9.66
C LEU A 80 3.91 -0.82 -8.37
N THR A 81 3.29 -1.39 -7.34
CA THR A 81 3.12 -0.76 -6.03
C THR A 81 3.67 -1.66 -4.93
N LEU A 82 4.17 -1.02 -3.88
CA LEU A 82 4.46 -1.69 -2.61
C LEU A 82 3.37 -1.28 -1.63
N VAL A 83 2.70 -2.25 -1.05
CA VAL A 83 1.63 -2.00 -0.08
C VAL A 83 2.01 -2.62 1.25
N LEU A 84 1.98 -1.81 2.30
CA LEU A 84 2.18 -2.27 3.67
C LEU A 84 0.82 -2.31 4.37
N TYR A 85 0.40 -3.49 4.77
CA TYR A 85 -0.80 -3.66 5.60
C TYR A 85 -0.37 -3.72 7.05
N ILE A 86 -0.91 -2.84 7.86
CA ILE A 86 -0.48 -2.68 9.25
C ILE A 86 -1.61 -3.10 10.19
N ARG A 87 -1.31 -4.04 11.08
CA ARG A 87 -2.26 -4.47 12.10
C ARG A 87 -2.46 -3.37 13.12
N PRO A 88 -3.71 -2.97 13.41
CA PRO A 88 -3.94 -1.91 14.40
C PRO A 88 -3.32 -2.19 15.76
N GLY A 89 -3.40 -3.43 16.23
CA GLY A 89 -2.81 -3.82 17.51
C GLY A 89 -1.30 -3.64 17.56
N TRP A 90 -0.61 -4.00 16.45
CA TRP A 90 0.84 -3.79 16.39
C TRP A 90 1.20 -2.30 16.44
N PHE A 91 0.46 -1.49 15.69
CA PHE A 91 0.71 -0.05 15.66
C PHE A 91 0.56 0.58 17.04
N VAL A 92 -0.50 0.22 17.77
CA VAL A 92 -0.73 0.73 19.12
C VAL A 92 0.43 0.37 20.04
N ASN A 93 0.87 -0.88 20.00
CA ASN A 93 1.99 -1.34 20.83
C ASN A 93 3.31 -0.69 20.45
N ALA A 94 3.58 -0.58 19.14
CA ALA A 94 4.86 -0.03 18.67
C ALA A 94 4.97 1.47 18.90
N SER A 95 3.86 2.21 18.80
CA SER A 95 3.86 3.66 18.96
C SER A 95 3.68 4.12 20.39
N HIS A 96 3.39 3.21 21.32
CA HIS A 96 3.12 3.51 22.73
C HIS A 96 2.00 4.57 22.88
N THR A 97 1.01 4.53 21.97
CA THR A 97 -0.10 5.44 22.03
C THR A 97 -1.16 4.95 23.03
N ALA A 98 -1.86 5.88 23.66
CA ALA A 98 -2.99 5.55 24.53
C ALA A 98 -4.27 5.20 23.75
N PHE A 99 -4.29 5.44 22.44
CA PHE A 99 -5.45 5.17 21.61
C PHE A 99 -5.35 3.76 21.03
N GLU A 100 -6.42 3.00 21.14
CA GLU A 100 -6.50 1.63 20.63
C GLU A 100 -6.86 1.57 19.14
N ILE A 101 -6.87 2.70 18.45
CA ILE A 101 -7.28 2.79 17.05
C ILE A 101 -6.12 3.31 16.21
N LEU A 102 -5.71 2.52 15.23
CA LEU A 102 -4.77 3.00 14.23
C LEU A 102 -5.48 4.04 13.36
N ARG A 103 -4.90 5.22 13.29
CA ARG A 103 -5.42 6.27 12.43
C ARG A 103 -4.26 7.13 11.94
N PHE A 104 -4.18 7.28 10.61
CA PHE A 104 -3.20 8.16 10.01
C PHE A 104 -3.75 9.59 10.00
N GLY A 105 -2.92 10.55 10.40
CA GLY A 105 -3.33 11.95 10.41
C GLY A 105 -3.45 12.58 9.04
N ARG A 106 -2.82 11.96 8.03
CA ARG A 106 -2.85 12.43 6.64
C ARG A 106 -3.02 11.24 5.70
N SER A 107 -3.72 11.48 4.60
CA SER A 107 -3.87 10.46 3.55
C SER A 107 -2.76 10.51 2.51
N THR A 108 -2.05 11.63 2.40
CA THR A 108 -0.90 11.76 1.49
C THR A 108 0.38 11.85 2.29
N VAL A 109 1.36 11.05 1.89
CA VAL A 109 2.68 11.03 2.50
C VAL A 109 3.68 11.55 1.48
N GLU A 110 4.38 12.63 1.85
CA GLU A 110 5.44 13.17 1.01
C GLU A 110 6.67 12.27 1.10
N MET A 111 7.21 11.89 -0.06
CA MET A 111 8.35 10.98 -0.14
C MET A 111 9.67 11.74 -0.01
N SER A 112 10.46 11.39 1.00
CA SER A 112 11.84 11.84 1.09
C SER A 112 12.74 10.89 0.29
N ASP A 113 13.97 11.32 0.00
CA ASP A 113 14.95 10.46 -0.67
C ASP A 113 15.22 9.20 0.13
N HIS A 114 15.24 9.32 1.45
CA HIS A 114 15.45 8.17 2.32
C HIS A 114 14.30 7.16 2.22
N ILE A 115 13.05 7.63 2.27
CA ILE A 115 11.88 6.76 2.14
C ILE A 115 11.86 6.13 0.75
N THR A 116 12.13 6.90 -0.30
CA THR A 116 12.17 6.39 -1.67
C THR A 116 13.18 5.25 -1.79
N ARG A 117 14.34 5.40 -1.19
CA ARG A 117 15.37 4.35 -1.19
C ARG A 117 14.92 3.09 -0.46
N LEU A 118 14.29 3.27 0.71
CA LEU A 118 13.77 2.14 1.48
C LEU A 118 12.68 1.39 0.71
N VAL A 119 11.80 2.11 0.05
CA VAL A 119 10.75 1.50 -0.78
C VAL A 119 11.36 0.70 -1.92
N SER A 120 12.34 1.26 -2.63
CA SER A 120 13.00 0.58 -3.73
C SER A 120 13.74 -0.67 -3.27
N GLU A 121 14.44 -0.60 -2.14
CA GLU A 121 15.16 -1.75 -1.59
C GLU A 121 14.19 -2.84 -1.13
N THR A 122 13.10 -2.45 -0.47
CA THR A 122 12.10 -3.40 -0.01
C THR A 122 11.43 -4.10 -1.19
N ALA A 123 11.06 -3.35 -2.22
CA ALA A 123 10.46 -3.92 -3.43
C ALA A 123 11.42 -4.92 -4.10
N ARG A 124 12.70 -4.58 -4.19
CA ARG A 124 13.70 -5.47 -4.77
C ARG A 124 13.85 -6.74 -3.95
N LEU A 125 13.92 -6.64 -2.64
CA LEU A 125 14.04 -7.81 -1.76
C LEU A 125 12.82 -8.71 -1.88
N LEU A 126 11.62 -8.15 -1.96
CA LEU A 126 10.40 -8.92 -2.17
C LEU A 126 10.42 -9.62 -3.52
N ALA A 127 10.83 -8.93 -4.57
CA ALA A 127 10.87 -9.50 -5.91
C ALA A 127 11.88 -10.67 -6.00
N ASP A 128 13.01 -10.55 -5.28
CA ASP A 128 14.07 -11.57 -5.32
C ASP A 128 13.80 -12.76 -4.41
N HIS A 129 13.16 -12.54 -3.26
CA HIS A 129 13.03 -13.54 -2.19
C HIS A 129 11.59 -13.86 -1.82
N GLY A 130 10.65 -13.02 -2.19
CA GLY A 130 9.25 -13.23 -1.87
C GLY A 130 8.62 -14.24 -2.80
N GLY A 131 7.95 -15.23 -2.22
CA GLY A 131 7.07 -16.08 -2.97
C GLY A 131 5.68 -15.48 -3.02
N CYS A 132 4.96 -15.69 -4.10
CA CYS A 132 3.54 -15.41 -4.14
C CYS A 132 2.83 -16.73 -4.32
N ASP A 133 2.14 -17.20 -3.29
CA ASP A 133 1.24 -18.33 -3.47
C ASP A 133 -0.19 -17.80 -3.60
N GLY A 134 -1.01 -18.50 -4.36
CA GLY A 134 -2.37 -18.06 -4.63
C GLY A 134 -3.25 -17.95 -3.39
N SER A 135 -2.88 -18.58 -2.29
CA SER A 135 -3.66 -18.53 -1.07
C SER A 135 -3.62 -17.17 -0.39
N PHE A 136 -2.65 -16.37 -0.72
CA PHE A 136 -2.48 -15.04 -0.15
C PHE A 136 -3.63 -14.10 -0.51
N GLU A 137 -4.14 -14.19 -1.72
CA GLU A 137 -5.16 -13.27 -2.22
C GLU A 137 -6.48 -13.38 -1.46
N ASP A 138 -6.71 -14.47 -0.78
CA ASP A 138 -7.95 -14.75 -0.05
C ASP A 138 -7.93 -14.22 1.38
N ARG A 139 -6.93 -13.49 1.75
CA ARG A 139 -6.75 -13.07 3.15
C ARG A 139 -7.13 -11.62 3.39
#